data_cab8b2829e816508be58bbdfd163ee89
#
_entry.id   cab8b2829e816508be58bbdfd163ee89
#
_cell.length_a   1.000
_cell.length_b   1.000
_cell.length_c   1.000
_cell.angle_alpha   90.00
_cell.angle_beta   90.00
_cell.angle_gamma   90.00
#
_symmetry.space_group_name_H-M   'P 1'
#
loop_
_entity.id
_entity.type
_entity.pdbx_description
1 polymer ?
#
loop_
_entity_poly.entity_id
_entity_poly.type
_entity_poly.pdbx_seq_one_letter_code
_entity_poly.pdbx_strand_id
1 'polypeptide(L)'
;MPSSVLSHQAPGLFLKVKFPKRLDGTALCFGTFVPDLGVVLRIFFPFNIYGLTHSLIGQIIWTVPLAILATIIFSRFLGSICANIASKEGKIFEPLKYFGVDQWYYLRNKKFDIRFLIIATYSALIGGLTHVLLDLPSHADVYIFYPWTILSSPDFLLYPIVDFGTISIGSYTIEASIPVYFLLWQLETHVALLISLYYLRYIKKHNLLRKWYEEIK
;
A
#
# COMPACT_ATOMS: atom_id res chain seq x y z
N MET A 1 -9.17 3.83 10.05
CA MET A 1 -8.06 3.07 9.46
C MET A 1 -6.89 4.01 9.29
N PRO A 2 -5.85 3.88 10.01
CA PRO A 2 -4.69 4.74 9.87
C PRO A 2 -3.69 4.10 8.94
N SER A 3 -3.28 4.89 8.00
CA SER A 3 -1.98 4.94 7.32
C SER A 3 -1.42 3.67 6.72
N SER A 4 -2.24 2.85 6.08
CA SER A 4 -1.81 1.82 5.15
C SER A 4 -0.91 2.37 4.01
N VAL A 5 -0.96 3.68 3.75
CA VAL A 5 -0.24 4.30 2.63
C VAL A 5 1.27 4.07 2.68
N LEU A 6 1.91 4.16 3.83
CA LEU A 6 3.36 3.93 3.94
C LEU A 6 3.71 2.57 4.56
N SER A 7 2.93 2.06 5.51
CA SER A 7 3.22 0.80 6.16
C SER A 7 3.17 -0.38 5.18
N HIS A 8 2.13 -0.48 4.37
CA HIS A 8 1.99 -1.55 3.37
C HIS A 8 3.00 -1.47 2.22
N GLN A 9 3.79 -0.39 2.12
CA GLN A 9 4.86 -0.29 1.11
C GLN A 9 6.09 -1.15 1.44
N ALA A 10 6.27 -1.57 2.69
CA ALA A 10 7.47 -2.30 3.13
C ALA A 10 7.79 -3.54 2.28
N PRO A 11 6.86 -4.49 2.04
CA PRO A 11 7.13 -5.63 1.19
C PRO A 11 7.43 -5.24 -0.26
N GLY A 12 6.69 -4.27 -0.82
CA GLY A 12 6.88 -3.79 -2.19
C GLY A 12 8.26 -3.18 -2.40
N LEU A 13 8.71 -2.31 -1.49
CA LEU A 13 10.03 -1.69 -1.54
C LEU A 13 11.15 -2.73 -1.37
N PHE A 14 11.01 -3.67 -0.42
CA PHE A 14 11.94 -4.78 -0.26
C PHE A 14 12.07 -5.60 -1.53
N LEU A 15 10.95 -6.04 -2.11
CA LEU A 15 10.93 -6.85 -3.32
C LEU A 15 11.55 -6.12 -4.51
N LYS A 16 11.29 -4.81 -4.66
CA LYS A 16 11.91 -4.01 -5.72
C LYS A 16 13.42 -3.91 -5.55
N VAL A 17 13.92 -3.72 -4.35
CA VAL A 17 15.37 -3.67 -4.09
C VAL A 17 16.01 -5.02 -4.37
N LYS A 18 15.36 -6.13 -3.98
CA LYS A 18 15.87 -7.48 -4.18
C LYS A 18 15.81 -7.96 -5.65
N PHE A 19 14.77 -7.56 -6.39
CA PHE A 19 14.52 -7.99 -7.77
C PHE A 19 14.35 -6.82 -8.75
N PRO A 20 15.36 -5.91 -8.86
CA PRO A 20 15.19 -4.62 -9.55
C PRO A 20 14.87 -4.74 -11.04
N LYS A 21 15.32 -5.81 -11.71
CA LYS A 21 15.09 -6.05 -13.15
C LYS A 21 13.80 -6.80 -13.43
N ARG A 22 13.21 -7.46 -12.41
CA ARG A 22 12.03 -8.33 -12.57
C ARG A 22 10.74 -7.66 -12.16
N LEU A 23 10.79 -6.66 -11.30
CA LEU A 23 9.60 -6.02 -10.73
C LEU A 23 9.56 -4.52 -11.04
N ASP A 24 8.38 -3.98 -11.26
CA ASP A 24 8.16 -2.53 -11.31
C ASP A 24 7.82 -1.99 -9.92
N GLY A 25 8.67 -1.09 -9.40
CA GLY A 25 8.54 -0.60 -8.03
C GLY A 25 7.29 0.28 -7.82
N THR A 26 6.93 1.11 -8.80
CA THR A 26 5.72 1.94 -8.69
C THR A 26 4.45 1.10 -8.79
N ALA A 27 4.42 0.08 -9.66
CA ALA A 27 3.28 -0.84 -9.75
C ALA A 27 3.12 -1.69 -8.48
N LEU A 28 4.23 -2.14 -7.86
CA LEU A 28 4.20 -2.75 -6.53
C LEU A 28 3.57 -1.81 -5.50
N CYS A 29 4.08 -0.58 -5.41
CA CYS A 29 3.60 0.40 -4.43
C CYS A 29 2.12 0.78 -4.64
N PHE A 30 1.68 0.98 -5.88
CA PHE A 30 0.26 1.21 -6.15
C PHE A 30 -0.58 -0.05 -5.93
N GLY A 31 -0.04 -1.24 -6.22
CA GLY A 31 -0.70 -2.51 -5.89
C GLY A 31 -1.01 -2.64 -4.40
N THR A 32 -0.07 -2.22 -3.52
CA THR A 32 -0.32 -2.22 -2.08
C THR A 32 -1.26 -1.10 -1.61
N PHE A 33 -1.47 -0.05 -2.38
CA PHE A 33 -2.29 1.10 -2.00
C PHE A 33 -3.74 1.01 -2.49
N VAL A 34 -3.93 0.49 -3.72
CA VAL A 34 -5.23 0.50 -4.40
C VAL A 34 -6.34 -0.26 -3.66
N PRO A 35 -6.11 -1.38 -2.95
CA PRO A 35 -7.17 -2.04 -2.19
C PRO A 35 -7.86 -1.11 -1.19
N ASP A 36 -7.11 -0.27 -0.49
CA ASP A 36 -7.62 0.69 0.49
C ASP A 36 -8.45 1.83 -0.10
N LEU A 37 -8.35 2.10 -1.39
CA LEU A 37 -9.28 3.03 -2.05
C LEU A 37 -10.74 2.59 -1.91
N GLY A 38 -11.00 1.29 -1.75
CA GLY A 38 -12.32 0.76 -1.46
C GLY A 38 -12.95 1.34 -0.18
N VAL A 39 -12.14 1.68 0.82
CA VAL A 39 -12.60 2.33 2.06
C VAL A 39 -13.16 3.72 1.78
N VAL A 40 -12.44 4.50 0.97
CA VAL A 40 -12.84 5.88 0.61
C VAL A 40 -14.04 5.85 -0.34
N LEU A 41 -14.04 4.92 -1.27
CA LEU A 41 -15.06 4.84 -2.33
C LEU A 41 -16.36 4.18 -1.88
N ARG A 42 -16.42 3.54 -0.70
CA ARG A 42 -17.60 2.81 -0.20
C ARG A 42 -18.90 3.62 -0.20
N ILE A 43 -18.79 4.94 -0.05
CA ILE A 43 -19.95 5.84 -0.04
C ILE A 43 -20.61 6.00 -1.42
N PHE A 44 -19.89 5.68 -2.51
CA PHE A 44 -20.35 5.82 -3.88
C PHE A 44 -20.90 4.53 -4.48
N PHE A 45 -20.73 3.39 -3.80
CA PHE A 45 -21.13 2.08 -4.32
C PHE A 45 -22.24 1.46 -3.48
N PRO A 46 -23.28 0.87 -4.11
CA PRO A 46 -24.40 0.23 -3.41
C PRO A 46 -24.06 -1.18 -2.86
N PHE A 47 -22.84 -1.66 -3.06
CA PHE A 47 -22.36 -2.98 -2.62
C PHE A 47 -21.07 -2.85 -1.79
N ASN A 48 -20.67 -3.94 -1.15
CA ASN A 48 -19.46 -3.96 -0.34
C ASN A 48 -18.20 -3.86 -1.21
N ILE A 49 -17.86 -2.65 -1.66
CA ILE A 49 -16.66 -2.39 -2.45
C ILE A 49 -15.39 -2.71 -1.66
N TYR A 50 -15.38 -2.52 -0.35
CA TYR A 50 -14.24 -2.89 0.50
C TYR A 50 -13.96 -4.39 0.43
N GLY A 51 -15.00 -5.23 0.62
CA GLY A 51 -14.85 -6.68 0.48
C GLY A 51 -14.36 -7.09 -0.91
N LEU A 52 -14.86 -6.42 -1.98
CA LEU A 52 -14.37 -6.68 -3.33
C LEU A 52 -12.89 -6.34 -3.47
N THR A 53 -12.44 -5.16 -3.05
CA THR A 53 -11.05 -4.71 -3.24
C THR A 53 -10.05 -5.53 -2.42
N HIS A 54 -10.47 -6.19 -1.33
CA HIS A 54 -9.64 -7.08 -0.50
C HIS A 54 -9.78 -8.57 -0.86
N SER A 55 -10.49 -8.89 -1.95
CA SER A 55 -10.64 -10.27 -2.44
C SER A 55 -9.65 -10.62 -3.54
N LEU A 56 -9.40 -11.93 -3.76
CA LEU A 56 -8.56 -12.40 -4.87
C LEU A 56 -9.08 -11.94 -6.23
N ILE A 57 -10.39 -11.97 -6.45
CA ILE A 57 -10.98 -11.47 -7.69
C ILE A 57 -10.78 -9.95 -7.83
N GLY A 58 -10.93 -9.21 -6.74
CA GLY A 58 -10.71 -7.77 -6.70
C GLY A 58 -9.25 -7.38 -6.99
N GLN A 59 -8.28 -8.23 -6.60
CA GLN A 59 -6.89 -7.97 -6.99
C GLN A 59 -6.72 -7.97 -8.51
N ILE A 60 -7.43 -8.82 -9.23
CA ILE A 60 -7.33 -8.92 -10.69
C ILE A 60 -8.11 -7.81 -11.39
N ILE A 61 -9.40 -7.62 -11.03
CA ILE A 61 -10.31 -6.74 -11.77
C ILE A 61 -10.27 -5.28 -11.34
N TRP A 62 -9.76 -5.00 -10.13
CA TRP A 62 -9.70 -3.66 -9.53
C TRP A 62 -8.26 -3.21 -9.31
N THR A 63 -7.50 -3.96 -8.51
CA THR A 63 -6.16 -3.52 -8.08
C THR A 63 -5.19 -3.44 -9.25
N VAL A 64 -5.11 -4.47 -10.09
CA VAL A 64 -4.16 -4.49 -11.22
C VAL A 64 -4.41 -3.35 -12.21
N PRO A 65 -5.61 -3.15 -12.78
CA PRO A 65 -5.80 -2.08 -13.77
C PRO A 65 -5.60 -0.68 -13.17
N LEU A 66 -6.07 -0.43 -11.96
CA LEU A 66 -5.89 0.88 -11.32
C LEU A 66 -4.44 1.14 -10.92
N ALA A 67 -3.71 0.13 -10.43
CA ALA A 67 -2.30 0.28 -10.11
C ALA A 67 -1.44 0.55 -11.36
N ILE A 68 -1.74 -0.09 -12.49
CA ILE A 68 -1.07 0.18 -13.77
C ILE A 68 -1.36 1.62 -14.21
N LEU A 69 -2.62 2.05 -14.21
CA LEU A 69 -3.01 3.40 -14.57
C LEU A 69 -2.33 4.44 -13.67
N ALA A 70 -2.38 4.24 -12.36
CA ALA A 70 -1.73 5.10 -11.38
C ALA A 70 -0.21 5.14 -11.59
N THR A 71 0.42 4.00 -11.91
CA THR A 71 1.85 3.92 -12.23
C THR A 71 2.22 4.78 -13.43
N ILE A 72 1.40 4.74 -14.50
CA ILE A 72 1.64 5.52 -15.72
C ILE A 72 1.50 7.02 -15.40
N ILE A 73 0.40 7.41 -14.76
CA ILE A 73 0.12 8.82 -14.40
C ILE A 73 1.23 9.36 -13.47
N PHE A 74 1.55 8.60 -12.43
CA PHE A 74 2.56 8.99 -11.46
C PHE A 74 3.94 9.15 -12.11
N SER A 75 4.36 8.15 -12.88
CA SER A 75 5.68 8.16 -13.50
C SER A 75 5.83 9.28 -14.55
N ARG A 76 4.76 9.58 -15.30
CA ARG A 76 4.80 10.62 -16.34
C ARG A 76 4.73 12.04 -15.76
N PHE A 77 3.90 12.25 -14.74
CA PHE A 77 3.53 13.59 -14.29
C PHE A 77 3.82 13.82 -12.80
N LEU A 78 3.16 13.08 -11.92
CA LEU A 78 3.15 13.36 -10.49
C LEU A 78 4.53 13.18 -9.84
N GLY A 79 5.30 12.17 -10.25
CA GLY A 79 6.64 11.93 -9.72
C GLY A 79 7.57 13.11 -9.95
N SER A 80 7.52 13.74 -11.14
CA SER A 80 8.30 14.94 -11.44
C SER A 80 7.82 16.17 -10.66
N ILE A 81 6.51 16.32 -10.47
CA ILE A 81 5.94 17.40 -9.64
C ILE A 81 6.40 17.26 -8.19
N CYS A 82 6.26 16.06 -7.61
CA CYS A 82 6.73 15.78 -6.24
C CYS A 82 8.24 16.00 -6.09
N ALA A 83 9.03 15.58 -7.08
CA ALA A 83 10.48 15.79 -7.08
C ALA A 83 10.84 17.30 -7.13
N ASN A 84 10.16 18.09 -7.93
CA ASN A 84 10.36 19.53 -8.00
C ASN A 84 10.00 20.20 -6.66
N ILE A 85 8.90 19.79 -6.02
CA ILE A 85 8.52 20.30 -4.69
C ILE A 85 9.60 19.92 -3.66
N ALA A 86 10.02 18.66 -3.63
CA ALA A 86 11.05 18.19 -2.71
C ALA A 86 12.41 18.86 -2.92
N SER A 87 12.70 19.35 -4.12
CA SER A 87 13.95 20.01 -4.45
C SER A 87 14.04 21.48 -4.02
N LYS A 88 12.92 22.08 -3.58
CA LYS A 88 12.91 23.47 -3.10
C LYS A 88 13.78 23.64 -1.84
N GLU A 89 14.30 24.84 -1.64
CA GLU A 89 15.01 25.21 -0.43
C GLU A 89 14.04 25.42 0.75
N GLY A 90 14.48 25.07 1.93
CA GLY A 90 13.73 25.25 3.18
C GLY A 90 13.59 23.97 4.00
N LYS A 91 13.62 24.12 5.31
CA LYS A 91 13.59 23.00 6.30
C LYS A 91 12.40 22.08 6.14
N ILE A 92 11.26 22.57 5.67
CA ILE A 92 10.04 21.77 5.47
C ILE A 92 10.20 20.73 4.34
N PHE A 93 11.11 20.94 3.39
CA PHE A 93 11.36 20.03 2.27
C PHE A 93 12.52 19.05 2.54
N GLU A 94 13.32 19.28 3.58
CA GLU A 94 14.44 18.40 3.94
C GLU A 94 14.02 16.94 4.16
N PRO A 95 12.93 16.61 4.86
CA PRO A 95 12.49 15.24 5.01
C PRO A 95 12.19 14.56 3.67
N LEU A 96 11.57 15.27 2.71
CA LEU A 96 11.29 14.75 1.37
C LEU A 96 12.59 14.44 0.62
N LYS A 97 13.59 15.34 0.67
CA LYS A 97 14.93 15.09 0.10
C LYS A 97 15.63 13.93 0.81
N TYR A 98 15.52 13.87 2.13
CA TYR A 98 16.13 12.81 2.93
C TYR A 98 15.67 11.42 2.52
N PHE A 99 14.37 11.25 2.25
CA PHE A 99 13.78 9.99 1.79
C PHE A 99 13.79 9.81 0.26
N GLY A 100 14.35 10.74 -0.50
CA GLY A 100 14.61 10.56 -1.93
C GLY A 100 13.45 10.91 -2.85
N VAL A 101 12.47 11.67 -2.38
CA VAL A 101 11.37 12.16 -3.24
C VAL A 101 11.91 13.02 -4.38
N ASP A 102 12.98 13.77 -4.16
CA ASP A 102 13.69 14.55 -5.18
C ASP A 102 14.22 13.69 -6.35
N GLN A 103 14.43 12.38 -6.15
CA GLN A 103 14.86 11.47 -7.23
C GLN A 103 13.69 10.90 -8.06
N TRP A 104 12.44 11.16 -7.71
CA TRP A 104 11.29 10.59 -8.41
C TRP A 104 11.17 11.11 -9.86
N TYR A 105 11.83 12.20 -10.21
CA TYR A 105 11.88 12.66 -11.60
C TYR A 105 12.49 11.63 -12.57
N TYR A 106 13.34 10.70 -12.11
CA TYR A 106 13.86 9.62 -12.95
C TYR A 106 12.78 8.66 -13.44
N LEU A 107 11.64 8.58 -12.75
CA LEU A 107 10.51 7.72 -13.13
C LEU A 107 9.94 8.08 -14.51
N ARG A 108 10.06 9.33 -14.95
CA ARG A 108 9.60 9.78 -16.28
C ARG A 108 10.31 9.07 -17.44
N ASN A 109 11.49 8.48 -17.19
CA ASN A 109 12.28 7.78 -18.18
C ASN A 109 11.77 6.35 -18.44
N LYS A 110 10.76 5.89 -17.72
CA LYS A 110 10.12 4.59 -17.98
C LYS A 110 9.57 4.52 -19.39
N LYS A 111 9.84 3.39 -20.05
CA LYS A 111 9.21 3.02 -21.32
C LYS A 111 7.93 2.23 -21.02
N PHE A 112 6.80 2.66 -21.60
CA PHE A 112 5.50 2.03 -21.42
C PHE A 112 5.18 1.15 -22.64
N ASP A 113 5.96 0.08 -22.79
CA ASP A 113 5.81 -0.94 -23.84
C ASP A 113 5.12 -2.20 -23.30
N ILE A 114 4.98 -3.21 -24.14
CA ILE A 114 4.36 -4.49 -23.74
C ILE A 114 5.11 -5.18 -22.61
N ARG A 115 6.44 -5.07 -22.56
CA ARG A 115 7.25 -5.61 -21.47
C ARG A 115 6.94 -4.92 -20.15
N PHE A 116 6.78 -3.59 -20.19
CA PHE A 116 6.32 -2.85 -19.00
C PHE A 116 4.95 -3.35 -18.54
N LEU A 117 3.98 -3.49 -19.46
CA LEU A 117 2.63 -3.96 -19.09
C LEU A 117 2.67 -5.32 -18.39
N ILE A 118 3.43 -6.28 -18.92
CA ILE A 118 3.59 -7.60 -18.30
C ILE A 118 4.20 -7.47 -16.90
N ILE A 119 5.31 -6.73 -16.77
CA ILE A 119 6.00 -6.55 -15.49
C ILE A 119 5.12 -5.80 -14.49
N ALA A 120 4.43 -4.74 -14.91
CA ALA A 120 3.55 -3.97 -14.05
C ALA A 120 2.33 -4.78 -13.58
N THR A 121 1.76 -5.62 -14.44
CA THR A 121 0.62 -6.49 -14.10
C THR A 121 0.97 -7.43 -12.95
N TYR A 122 2.02 -8.23 -13.07
CA TYR A 122 2.35 -9.14 -11.97
C TYR A 122 2.94 -8.41 -10.76
N SER A 123 3.61 -7.26 -10.95
CA SER A 123 4.06 -6.43 -9.82
C SER A 123 2.89 -5.85 -9.03
N ALA A 124 1.88 -5.32 -9.72
CA ALA A 124 0.66 -4.81 -9.08
C ALA A 124 -0.10 -5.93 -8.34
N LEU A 125 -0.20 -7.12 -8.97
CA LEU A 125 -0.83 -8.27 -8.33
C LEU A 125 -0.07 -8.71 -7.07
N ILE A 126 1.27 -8.81 -7.13
CA ILE A 126 2.10 -9.12 -5.95
C ILE A 126 1.91 -8.04 -4.88
N GLY A 127 1.90 -6.75 -5.24
CA GLY A 127 1.63 -5.65 -4.31
C GLY A 127 0.28 -5.82 -3.62
N GLY A 128 -0.79 -6.05 -4.37
CA GLY A 128 -2.13 -6.25 -3.82
C GLY A 128 -2.24 -7.50 -2.95
N LEU A 129 -1.61 -8.60 -3.35
CA LEU A 129 -1.58 -9.82 -2.52
C LEU A 129 -0.80 -9.61 -1.22
N THR A 130 0.33 -8.88 -1.24
CA THR A 130 1.07 -8.57 -0.01
C THR A 130 0.27 -7.67 0.92
N HIS A 131 -0.53 -6.72 0.38
CA HIS A 131 -1.46 -5.93 1.17
C HIS A 131 -2.48 -6.83 1.89
N VAL A 132 -3.21 -7.66 1.15
CA VAL A 132 -4.22 -8.58 1.73
C VAL A 132 -3.60 -9.52 2.76
N LEU A 133 -2.37 -10.03 2.52
CA LEU A 133 -1.68 -10.90 3.47
C LEU A 133 -1.31 -10.19 4.78
N LEU A 134 -0.93 -8.90 4.71
CA LEU A 134 -0.66 -8.10 5.90
C LEU A 134 -1.95 -7.83 6.70
N ASP A 135 -3.07 -7.65 6.01
CA ASP A 135 -4.35 -7.41 6.67
C ASP A 135 -4.92 -8.64 7.40
N LEU A 136 -4.50 -9.86 7.04
CA LEU A 136 -5.06 -11.09 7.63
C LEU A 136 -5.02 -11.13 9.17
N PRO A 137 -3.90 -10.82 9.85
CA PRO A 137 -3.86 -10.86 11.30
C PRO A 137 -4.43 -9.61 11.98
N SER A 138 -4.76 -8.58 11.21
CA SER A 138 -5.10 -7.25 11.71
C SER A 138 -6.57 -6.85 11.55
N HIS A 139 -7.42 -7.78 11.05
CA HIS A 139 -8.83 -7.53 10.83
C HIS A 139 -9.69 -8.68 11.37
N ALA A 140 -10.92 -8.35 11.81
CA ALA A 140 -11.87 -9.35 12.30
C ALA A 140 -12.47 -10.19 11.16
N ASP A 141 -12.68 -9.58 9.99
CA ASP A 141 -13.24 -10.22 8.80
C ASP A 141 -12.21 -10.30 7.69
N VAL A 142 -12.16 -11.45 7.04
CA VAL A 142 -11.23 -11.77 5.95
C VAL A 142 -12.01 -11.96 4.66
N TYR A 143 -11.78 -11.07 3.70
CA TYR A 143 -12.54 -10.98 2.44
C TYR A 143 -11.90 -11.70 1.25
N ILE A 144 -10.89 -12.54 1.46
CA ILE A 144 -10.13 -13.18 0.38
C ILE A 144 -11.04 -13.85 -0.66
N PHE A 145 -12.11 -14.51 -0.21
CA PHE A 145 -13.03 -15.25 -1.08
C PHE A 145 -14.34 -14.51 -1.36
N TYR A 146 -14.43 -13.21 -1.05
CA TYR A 146 -15.60 -12.41 -1.41
C TYR A 146 -15.79 -12.38 -2.96
N PRO A 147 -17.03 -12.48 -3.50
CA PRO A 147 -18.32 -12.40 -2.81
C PRO A 147 -18.87 -13.73 -2.28
N TRP A 148 -18.20 -14.85 -2.48
CA TRP A 148 -18.74 -16.19 -2.15
C TRP A 148 -18.78 -16.45 -0.64
N THR A 149 -17.76 -16.04 0.08
CA THR A 149 -17.69 -16.18 1.53
C THR A 149 -16.84 -15.09 2.17
N ILE A 150 -17.15 -14.78 3.42
CA ILE A 150 -16.36 -13.94 4.31
C ILE A 150 -15.93 -14.87 5.45
N LEU A 151 -14.62 -14.90 5.71
CA LEU A 151 -14.06 -15.69 6.80
C LEU A 151 -13.90 -14.80 8.03
N SER A 152 -14.25 -15.31 9.20
CA SER A 152 -13.90 -14.67 10.46
C SER A 152 -12.47 -15.01 10.84
N SER A 153 -11.78 -14.06 11.45
CA SER A 153 -10.48 -14.31 12.03
C SER A 153 -10.55 -15.35 13.16
N PRO A 154 -9.47 -16.10 13.42
CA PRO A 154 -9.42 -17.05 14.52
C PRO A 154 -9.79 -16.41 15.87
N ASP A 155 -10.48 -17.15 16.74
CA ASP A 155 -11.02 -16.66 18.02
C ASP A 155 -9.96 -15.98 18.90
N PHE A 156 -8.72 -16.46 18.88
CA PHE A 156 -7.64 -15.85 19.66
C PHE A 156 -7.32 -14.40 19.22
N LEU A 157 -7.54 -14.05 17.95
CA LEU A 157 -7.37 -12.69 17.44
C LEU A 157 -8.54 -11.77 17.87
N LEU A 158 -9.72 -12.36 18.04
CA LEU A 158 -10.92 -11.65 18.49
C LEU A 158 -10.97 -11.48 20.00
N TYR A 159 -10.09 -12.17 20.74
CA TYR A 159 -10.06 -12.11 22.20
C TYR A 159 -9.84 -10.68 22.71
N PRO A 160 -10.70 -10.15 23.59
CA PRO A 160 -10.54 -8.82 24.16
C PRO A 160 -9.41 -8.82 25.20
N ILE A 161 -8.33 -8.08 24.93
CA ILE A 161 -7.25 -7.87 25.88
C ILE A 161 -7.64 -6.86 26.95
N VAL A 162 -8.37 -5.83 26.55
CA VAL A 162 -8.97 -4.83 27.43
C VAL A 162 -10.44 -4.76 27.13
N ASP A 163 -11.26 -4.93 28.14
CA ASP A 163 -12.70 -4.80 28.08
C ASP A 163 -13.15 -3.58 28.89
N PHE A 164 -13.75 -2.61 28.23
CA PHE A 164 -14.32 -1.41 28.86
C PHE A 164 -15.80 -1.56 29.18
N GLY A 165 -16.35 -2.75 28.94
CA GLY A 165 -17.78 -3.02 29.06
C GLY A 165 -18.62 -2.35 27.99
N THR A 166 -19.86 -2.12 28.29
CA THR A 166 -20.82 -1.51 27.37
C THR A 166 -20.86 0.01 27.53
N ILE A 167 -20.67 0.73 26.45
CA ILE A 167 -20.79 2.19 26.39
C ILE A 167 -22.10 2.54 25.70
N SER A 168 -22.99 3.28 26.39
CA SER A 168 -24.26 3.76 25.83
C SER A 168 -24.11 5.19 25.34
N ILE A 169 -24.39 5.42 24.05
CA ILE A 169 -24.40 6.75 23.43
C ILE A 169 -25.81 7.00 22.88
N GLY A 170 -26.62 7.71 23.65
CA GLY A 170 -28.03 7.87 23.32
C GLY A 170 -28.80 6.55 23.39
N SER A 171 -29.43 6.14 22.28
CA SER A 171 -30.16 4.87 22.16
C SER A 171 -29.27 3.70 21.71
N TYR A 172 -28.00 3.93 21.42
CA TYR A 172 -27.05 2.91 20.93
C TYR A 172 -26.18 2.41 22.07
N THR A 173 -26.05 1.10 22.18
CA THR A 173 -25.15 0.42 23.12
C THR A 173 -24.06 -0.29 22.32
N ILE A 174 -22.80 0.02 22.61
CA ILE A 174 -21.62 -0.53 21.93
C ILE A 174 -20.78 -1.26 22.96
N GLU A 175 -20.40 -2.51 22.68
CA GLU A 175 -19.35 -3.19 23.45
C GLU A 175 -18.01 -2.58 23.09
N ALA A 176 -17.33 -2.02 24.08
CA ALA A 176 -16.04 -1.36 23.91
C ALA A 176 -14.92 -2.26 24.40
N SER A 177 -14.15 -2.81 23.48
CA SER A 177 -13.02 -3.66 23.80
C SER A 177 -11.84 -3.43 22.85
N ILE A 178 -10.64 -3.76 23.30
CA ILE A 178 -9.43 -3.79 22.48
C ILE A 178 -9.06 -5.26 22.24
N PRO A 179 -9.38 -5.82 21.07
CA PRO A 179 -9.03 -7.19 20.73
C PRO A 179 -7.56 -7.33 20.32
N VAL A 180 -7.05 -8.57 20.32
CA VAL A 180 -5.66 -8.90 19.93
C VAL A 180 -5.34 -8.38 18.52
N TYR A 181 -6.22 -8.55 17.54
CA TYR A 181 -5.97 -8.10 16.17
C TYR A 181 -5.71 -6.58 16.09
N PHE A 182 -6.32 -5.77 16.95
CA PHE A 182 -6.09 -4.32 16.98
C PHE A 182 -4.67 -3.99 17.42
N LEU A 183 -4.12 -4.69 18.40
CA LEU A 183 -2.72 -4.51 18.82
C LEU A 183 -1.74 -4.99 17.74
N LEU A 184 -2.04 -6.12 17.09
CA LEU A 184 -1.23 -6.60 15.96
C LEU A 184 -1.22 -5.61 14.83
N TRP A 185 -2.38 -5.05 14.49
CA TRP A 185 -2.50 -4.00 13.50
C TRP A 185 -1.66 -2.75 13.83
N GLN A 186 -1.68 -2.29 15.10
CA GLN A 186 -0.85 -1.16 15.55
C GLN A 186 0.64 -1.49 15.44
N LEU A 187 1.05 -2.68 15.91
CA LEU A 187 2.43 -3.12 15.85
C LEU A 187 2.92 -3.21 14.40
N GLU A 188 2.16 -3.89 13.55
CA GLU A 188 2.44 -4.04 12.13
C GLU A 188 2.59 -2.68 11.43
N THR A 189 1.64 -1.77 11.65
CA THR A 189 1.66 -0.42 11.06
C THR A 189 2.95 0.31 11.40
N HIS A 190 3.38 0.30 12.66
CA HIS A 190 4.59 1.00 13.08
C HIS A 190 5.87 0.33 12.57
N VAL A 191 5.97 -1.00 12.70
CA VAL A 191 7.15 -1.75 12.22
C VAL A 191 7.30 -1.63 10.71
N ALA A 192 6.22 -1.82 9.96
CA ALA A 192 6.23 -1.74 8.51
C ALA A 192 6.49 -0.30 8.02
N LEU A 193 6.00 0.73 8.73
CA LEU A 193 6.34 2.12 8.46
C LEU A 193 7.86 2.35 8.58
N LEU A 194 8.48 1.90 9.66
CA LEU A 194 9.94 2.04 9.86
C LEU A 194 10.72 1.32 8.76
N ILE A 195 10.29 0.12 8.38
CA ILE A 195 10.90 -0.64 7.29
C ILE A 195 10.75 0.11 5.95
N SER A 196 9.58 0.69 5.66
CA SER A 196 9.35 1.48 4.46
C SER A 196 10.27 2.70 4.39
N LEU A 197 10.37 3.46 5.49
CA LEU A 197 11.27 4.61 5.60
C LEU A 197 12.74 4.21 5.43
N TYR A 198 13.15 3.07 6.01
CA TYR A 198 14.47 2.50 5.82
C TYR A 198 14.77 2.22 4.34
N TYR A 199 13.85 1.54 3.61
CA TYR A 199 14.05 1.24 2.19
C TYR A 199 14.01 2.49 1.32
N LEU A 200 13.17 3.48 1.58
CA LEU A 200 13.19 4.76 0.88
C LEU A 200 14.57 5.44 1.05
N ARG A 201 15.08 5.48 2.27
CA ARG A 201 16.40 6.03 2.56
C ARG A 201 17.53 5.23 1.89
N TYR A 202 17.42 3.89 1.90
CA TYR A 202 18.37 2.99 1.23
C TYR A 202 18.42 3.25 -0.28
N ILE A 203 17.25 3.34 -0.93
CA ILE A 203 17.09 3.64 -2.36
C ILE A 203 17.77 4.99 -2.68
N LYS A 204 17.50 6.01 -1.87
CA LYS A 204 18.12 7.34 -2.02
C LYS A 204 19.64 7.28 -1.87
N LYS A 205 20.13 6.70 -0.77
CA LYS A 205 21.58 6.64 -0.44
C LYS A 205 22.38 5.97 -1.55
N HIS A 206 21.81 4.94 -2.19
CA HIS A 206 22.49 4.18 -3.25
C HIS A 206 22.16 4.66 -4.66
N ASN A 207 21.39 5.76 -4.82
CA ASN A 207 20.95 6.33 -6.10
C ASN A 207 20.26 5.28 -7.01
N LEU A 208 19.45 4.39 -6.41
CA LEU A 208 18.91 3.24 -7.14
C LEU A 208 17.89 3.65 -8.20
N LEU A 209 17.07 4.70 -7.99
CA LEU A 209 16.13 5.19 -9.01
C LEU A 209 16.88 5.66 -10.27
N ARG A 210 18.00 6.37 -10.09
CA ARG A 210 18.86 6.76 -11.20
C ARG A 210 19.38 5.53 -11.96
N LYS A 211 19.96 4.56 -11.25
CA LYS A 211 20.48 3.32 -11.84
C LYS A 211 19.41 2.51 -12.57
N TRP A 212 18.19 2.47 -12.04
CA TRP A 212 17.10 1.68 -12.64
C TRP A 212 16.50 2.31 -13.89
N TYR A 213 16.50 3.64 -14.02
CA TYR A 213 15.74 4.35 -15.06
C TYR A 213 16.56 5.30 -15.92
N GLU A 214 17.83 5.61 -15.59
CA GLU A 214 18.70 6.45 -16.40
C GLU A 214 19.75 5.62 -17.18
N GLU A 215 20.25 4.53 -16.59
CA GLU A 215 21.33 3.72 -17.19
C GLU A 215 20.84 2.73 -18.28
N ILE A 216 19.55 2.74 -18.62
CA ILE A 216 18.99 1.92 -19.71
C ILE A 216 19.01 2.76 -21.01
N LYS A 217 20.19 3.08 -21.49
CA LYS A 217 20.41 3.54 -22.86
C LYS A 217 20.88 2.38 -23.73
#